data_e866627cd7f811e813003b6249326449
#
_entry.id   e866627cd7f811e813003b6249326449
#
_cell.length_a   1.000
_cell.length_b   1.000
_cell.length_c   1.000
_cell.angle_alpha   90.00
_cell.angle_beta   90.00
_cell.angle_gamma   90.00
#
_symmetry.space_group_name_H-M   'P 1'
#
loop_
_entity.id
_entity.type
_entity.pdbx_description
1 polymer ?
#
loop_
_entity_poly.entity_id
_entity_poly.type
_entity_poly.pdbx_seq_one_letter_code
_entity_poly.pdbx_strand_id
1 'polypeptide(L)'
;LVIEKSGIAAGASGIACGVVRNNYFQPAMRNLMAHSVGVWESDPEAFSYHPVGYLQISCESMRQDVSQIFSEQQSIGYESVFIEGETKSAQYMKNIFSDWQAKGITSVLHEKKGGYANNTKSIYGLAKKAEQLGVRIISGVEVKEIQSESASKSIKSVITNKGTISCNHLIVGAGPWVRDFWSMLDLPKAITVKDLSGVSHDNVDMWRFWQLEEGVLQVEPELLKTNDGEMPP
;
A
#
# COMPACT_ATOMS: atom_id res chain seq x y z
N LEU A 1 -2.85 17.81 16.10
CA LEU A 1 -2.89 16.70 17.04
C LEU A 1 -3.19 15.42 16.31
N VAL A 2 -2.41 14.36 16.58
CA VAL A 2 -2.68 12.98 16.17
C VAL A 2 -2.98 12.17 17.45
N ILE A 3 -4.02 11.38 17.42
CA ILE A 3 -4.34 10.43 18.49
C ILE A 3 -4.31 9.01 17.95
N GLU A 4 -3.76 8.10 18.72
CA GLU A 4 -3.57 6.71 18.35
C GLU A 4 -4.04 5.80 19.51
N LYS A 5 -4.80 4.75 19.16
CA LYS A 5 -5.40 3.84 20.14
C LYS A 5 -4.36 3.04 20.93
N SER A 6 -3.36 2.54 20.25
CA SER A 6 -2.34 1.65 20.85
C SER A 6 -0.97 2.33 20.88
N GLY A 7 -0.32 2.45 19.73
CA GLY A 7 1.01 3.04 19.58
C GLY A 7 1.37 3.26 18.12
N ILE A 8 2.39 4.07 17.90
CA ILE A 8 2.93 4.31 16.55
C ILE A 8 3.32 2.97 15.94
N ALA A 9 2.94 2.75 14.68
CA ALA A 9 3.19 1.52 13.94
C ALA A 9 2.50 0.24 14.46
N ALA A 10 1.52 0.35 15.37
CA ALA A 10 0.81 -0.83 15.87
C ALA A 10 -0.18 -1.45 14.86
N GLY A 11 -0.55 -0.73 13.81
CA GLY A 11 -1.47 -1.20 12.77
C GLY A 11 -0.77 -1.88 11.59
N ALA A 12 -1.52 -2.08 10.49
CA ALA A 12 -1.07 -2.79 9.28
C ALA A 12 0.22 -2.23 8.68
N SER A 13 0.43 -0.91 8.74
CA SER A 13 1.66 -0.29 8.24
C SER A 13 2.91 -0.79 8.98
N GLY A 14 2.81 -1.12 10.27
CA GLY A 14 3.94 -1.63 11.07
C GLY A 14 4.35 -3.07 10.76
N ILE A 15 3.49 -3.84 10.07
CA ILE A 15 3.74 -5.23 9.65
C ILE A 15 3.85 -5.38 8.13
N ALA A 16 3.81 -4.28 7.39
CA ALA A 16 3.97 -4.30 5.94
C ALA A 16 5.35 -4.83 5.51
N CYS A 17 5.46 -5.40 4.32
CA CYS A 17 6.73 -5.92 3.80
C CYS A 17 7.76 -4.82 3.50
N GLY A 18 7.34 -3.57 3.40
CA GLY A 18 8.21 -2.42 3.21
C GLY A 18 8.79 -2.27 1.80
N VAL A 19 8.32 -3.03 0.82
CA VAL A 19 8.77 -2.92 -0.58
C VAL A 19 8.23 -1.64 -1.21
N VAL A 20 9.12 -0.85 -1.80
CA VAL A 20 8.84 0.38 -2.54
C VAL A 20 9.16 0.16 -4.01
N ARG A 21 8.15 0.24 -4.88
CA ARG A 21 8.26 -0.07 -6.31
C ARG A 21 7.23 0.66 -7.14
N ASN A 22 7.39 0.62 -8.47
CA ASN A 22 6.41 1.15 -9.43
C ASN A 22 5.96 0.07 -10.45
N ASN A 23 5.61 -1.11 -9.96
CA ASN A 23 5.18 -2.25 -10.77
C ASN A 23 3.65 -2.32 -10.79
N TYR A 24 2.99 -1.44 -11.58
CA TYR A 24 1.54 -1.30 -11.62
C TYR A 24 1.00 -1.06 -13.03
N PHE A 25 -0.07 -1.75 -13.39
CA PHE A 25 -0.81 -1.54 -14.65
C PHE A 25 -1.66 -0.26 -14.63
N GLN A 26 -2.26 0.08 -13.48
CA GLN A 26 -3.16 1.22 -13.36
C GLN A 26 -2.40 2.54 -13.46
N PRO A 27 -2.74 3.44 -14.41
CA PRO A 27 -2.03 4.70 -14.60
C PRO A 27 -2.00 5.58 -13.34
N ALA A 28 -3.12 5.65 -12.60
CA ALA A 28 -3.20 6.44 -11.36
C ALA A 28 -2.23 5.91 -10.29
N MET A 29 -2.16 4.58 -10.11
CA MET A 29 -1.24 3.94 -9.17
C MET A 29 0.22 4.15 -9.59
N ARG A 30 0.52 4.02 -10.88
CA ARG A 30 1.86 4.21 -11.42
C ARG A 30 2.38 5.63 -11.18
N ASN A 31 1.56 6.63 -11.47
CA ASN A 31 1.91 8.03 -11.22
C ASN A 31 2.07 8.32 -9.71
N LEU A 32 1.16 7.82 -8.88
CA LEU A 32 1.23 7.96 -7.43
C LEU A 32 2.49 7.31 -6.87
N MET A 33 2.85 6.10 -7.33
CA MET A 33 4.04 5.40 -6.86
C MET A 33 5.33 6.07 -7.34
N ALA A 34 5.38 6.60 -8.57
CA ALA A 34 6.51 7.37 -9.05
C ALA A 34 6.76 8.62 -8.18
N HIS A 35 5.68 9.32 -7.83
CA HIS A 35 5.76 10.44 -6.86
C HIS A 35 6.22 9.95 -5.48
N SER A 36 5.65 8.86 -4.97
CA SER A 36 5.95 8.31 -3.65
C SER A 36 7.41 7.89 -3.52
N VAL A 37 8.01 7.30 -4.54
CA VAL A 37 9.45 6.98 -4.56
C VAL A 37 10.29 8.23 -4.32
N GLY A 38 9.94 9.36 -4.98
CA GLY A 38 10.60 10.64 -4.74
C GLY A 38 10.47 11.14 -3.29
N VAL A 39 9.34 10.87 -2.65
CA VAL A 39 9.16 11.19 -1.21
C VAL A 39 10.11 10.33 -0.35
N TRP A 40 10.20 9.03 -0.61
CA TRP A 40 11.14 8.14 0.09
C TRP A 40 12.60 8.57 -0.10
N GLU A 41 12.97 8.94 -1.31
CA GLU A 41 14.31 9.41 -1.67
C GLU A 41 14.65 10.79 -1.07
N SER A 42 13.66 11.60 -0.68
CA SER A 42 13.89 12.94 -0.13
C SER A 42 14.57 12.95 1.24
N ASP A 43 14.40 11.88 2.03
CA ASP A 43 15.03 11.74 3.35
C ASP A 43 15.17 10.24 3.72
N PRO A 44 16.09 9.52 3.05
CA PRO A 44 16.22 8.08 3.23
C PRO A 44 16.57 7.67 4.66
N GLU A 45 17.30 8.51 5.38
CA GLU A 45 17.67 8.25 6.77
C GLU A 45 16.44 8.29 7.68
N ALA A 46 15.67 9.36 7.62
CA ALA A 46 14.45 9.50 8.44
C ALA A 46 13.43 8.41 8.14
N PHE A 47 13.29 8.00 6.88
CA PHE A 47 12.36 6.97 6.46
C PHE A 47 12.93 5.55 6.51
N SER A 48 14.18 5.38 6.94
CA SER A 48 14.89 4.08 6.93
C SER A 48 14.72 3.37 5.57
N TYR A 49 14.88 4.15 4.49
CA TYR A 49 14.71 3.73 3.12
C TYR A 49 16.05 3.35 2.48
N HIS A 50 16.06 2.24 1.77
CA HIS A 50 17.22 1.67 1.09
C HIS A 50 16.93 1.60 -0.42
N PRO A 51 17.52 2.50 -1.23
CA PRO A 51 17.29 2.58 -2.68
C PRO A 51 18.11 1.49 -3.42
N VAL A 52 17.75 0.25 -3.21
CA VAL A 52 18.44 -0.90 -3.83
C VAL A 52 17.83 -1.33 -5.16
N GLY A 53 16.78 -0.66 -5.61
CA GLY A 53 16.00 -1.03 -6.79
C GLY A 53 15.00 -2.15 -6.49
N TYR A 54 14.29 -2.56 -7.55
CA TYR A 54 13.33 -3.66 -7.50
C TYR A 54 13.49 -4.54 -8.74
N LEU A 55 13.50 -5.84 -8.54
CA LEU A 55 13.60 -6.83 -9.60
C LEU A 55 12.31 -7.65 -9.69
N GLN A 56 11.64 -7.60 -10.85
CA GLN A 56 10.61 -8.52 -11.24
C GLN A 56 11.23 -9.54 -12.18
N ILE A 57 11.36 -10.78 -11.73
CA ILE A 57 11.81 -11.90 -12.54
C ILE A 57 10.60 -12.75 -12.93
N SER A 58 10.54 -13.21 -14.16
CA SER A 58 9.34 -13.88 -14.67
C SER A 58 9.65 -14.96 -15.70
N CYS A 59 8.81 -16.00 -15.68
CA CYS A 59 8.79 -17.03 -16.73
C CYS A 59 8.05 -16.53 -17.98
N GLU A 60 8.01 -17.35 -19.02
CA GLU A 60 7.46 -16.98 -20.33
C GLU A 60 5.99 -16.56 -20.29
N SER A 61 5.17 -17.19 -19.43
CA SER A 61 3.75 -16.87 -19.32
C SER A 61 3.47 -15.44 -18.86
N MET A 62 4.39 -14.82 -18.11
CA MET A 62 4.24 -13.44 -17.60
C MET A 62 5.04 -12.42 -18.42
N ARG A 63 5.82 -12.85 -19.40
CA ARG A 63 6.72 -11.97 -20.14
C ARG A 63 6.01 -10.77 -20.79
N GLN A 64 4.83 -10.99 -21.35
CA GLN A 64 4.06 -9.94 -22.00
C GLN A 64 3.60 -8.88 -20.99
N ASP A 65 3.09 -9.29 -19.84
CA ASP A 65 2.65 -8.37 -18.78
C ASP A 65 3.80 -7.53 -18.24
N VAL A 66 4.95 -8.16 -18.00
CA VAL A 66 6.14 -7.46 -17.52
C VAL A 66 6.69 -6.48 -18.58
N SER A 67 6.66 -6.85 -19.87
CA SER A 67 7.01 -5.97 -20.98
C SER A 67 6.07 -4.76 -21.08
N GLN A 68 4.78 -4.96 -20.84
CA GLN A 68 3.81 -3.88 -20.80
C GLN A 68 4.10 -2.91 -19.64
N ILE A 69 4.35 -3.42 -18.44
CA ILE A 69 4.72 -2.57 -17.28
C ILE A 69 5.95 -1.74 -17.60
N PHE A 70 6.98 -2.33 -18.21
CA PHE A 70 8.17 -1.60 -18.66
C PHE A 70 7.81 -0.44 -19.61
N SER A 71 7.04 -0.72 -20.66
CA SER A 71 6.63 0.31 -21.63
C SER A 71 5.86 1.46 -20.97
N GLU A 72 5.02 1.12 -20.02
CA GLU A 72 4.23 2.10 -19.28
C GLU A 72 5.08 2.91 -18.28
N GLN A 73 6.10 2.30 -17.67
CA GLN A 73 7.08 3.02 -16.85
C GLN A 73 7.88 4.02 -17.70
N GLN A 74 8.33 3.60 -18.90
CA GLN A 74 9.02 4.49 -19.84
C GLN A 74 8.14 5.69 -20.24
N SER A 75 6.84 5.50 -20.42
CA SER A 75 5.91 6.58 -20.81
C SER A 75 5.80 7.71 -19.79
N ILE A 76 6.11 7.45 -18.52
CA ILE A 76 6.13 8.45 -17.43
C ILE A 76 7.55 8.85 -17.01
N GLY A 77 8.57 8.42 -17.74
CA GLY A 77 9.98 8.70 -17.43
C GLY A 77 10.51 7.99 -16.16
N TYR A 78 9.88 6.89 -15.75
CA TYR A 78 10.35 6.10 -14.61
C TYR A 78 11.49 5.18 -15.05
N GLU A 79 12.65 5.28 -14.38
CA GLU A 79 13.86 4.59 -14.78
C GLU A 79 13.81 3.09 -14.50
N SER A 80 13.75 2.29 -15.56
CA SER A 80 13.78 0.83 -15.50
C SER A 80 14.47 0.22 -16.73
N VAL A 81 14.86 -1.05 -16.62
CA VAL A 81 15.49 -1.84 -17.68
C VAL A 81 14.71 -3.13 -17.84
N PHE A 82 14.38 -3.50 -19.07
CA PHE A 82 13.76 -4.77 -19.40
C PHE A 82 14.71 -5.66 -20.18
N ILE A 83 14.93 -6.87 -19.70
CA ILE A 83 15.76 -7.90 -20.30
C ILE A 83 14.85 -9.04 -20.74
N GLU A 84 14.98 -9.45 -21.99
CA GLU A 84 14.17 -10.51 -22.60
C GLU A 84 15.03 -11.65 -23.11
N GLY A 85 14.57 -12.88 -22.88
CA GLY A 85 15.21 -14.13 -23.25
C GLY A 85 15.99 -14.77 -22.09
N GLU A 86 15.88 -16.11 -21.97
CA GLU A 86 16.41 -16.86 -20.83
C GLU A 86 17.92 -16.65 -20.62
N THR A 87 18.70 -16.76 -21.73
CA THR A 87 20.17 -16.59 -21.66
C THR A 87 20.56 -15.19 -21.19
N LYS A 88 19.90 -14.14 -21.75
CA LYS A 88 20.17 -12.75 -21.37
C LYS A 88 19.75 -12.46 -19.95
N SER A 89 18.59 -12.97 -19.54
CA SER A 89 18.08 -12.85 -18.18
C SER A 89 19.03 -13.50 -17.18
N ALA A 90 19.48 -14.73 -17.44
CA ALA A 90 20.43 -15.42 -16.60
C ALA A 90 21.78 -14.66 -16.48
N GLN A 91 22.28 -14.14 -17.60
CA GLN A 91 23.52 -13.35 -17.59
C GLN A 91 23.35 -12.05 -16.81
N TYR A 92 22.22 -11.35 -17.01
CA TYR A 92 21.92 -10.11 -16.28
C TYR A 92 21.84 -10.35 -14.79
N MET A 93 21.13 -11.41 -14.37
CA MET A 93 21.00 -11.77 -12.96
C MET A 93 22.32 -12.21 -12.33
N LYS A 94 23.19 -12.92 -13.06
CA LYS A 94 24.54 -13.26 -12.59
C LYS A 94 25.45 -12.06 -12.38
N ASN A 95 25.25 -10.98 -13.12
CA ASN A 95 25.99 -9.74 -12.90
C ASN A 95 25.59 -9.04 -11.59
N ILE A 96 24.37 -9.31 -11.08
CA ILE A 96 23.84 -8.77 -9.82
C ILE A 96 24.14 -9.74 -8.68
N PHE A 97 23.86 -11.04 -8.90
CA PHE A 97 24.04 -12.12 -7.94
C PHE A 97 24.92 -13.21 -8.57
N SER A 98 26.19 -13.26 -8.20
CA SER A 98 27.19 -14.16 -8.83
C SER A 98 26.83 -15.65 -8.71
N ASP A 99 26.08 -16.02 -7.69
CA ASP A 99 25.59 -17.38 -7.39
C ASP A 99 24.20 -17.70 -7.99
N TRP A 100 23.65 -16.83 -8.84
CA TRP A 100 22.37 -17.03 -9.49
C TRP A 100 22.30 -18.36 -10.28
N GLN A 101 21.30 -19.20 -9.97
CA GLN A 101 21.14 -20.53 -10.57
C GLN A 101 19.72 -20.81 -11.09
N ALA A 102 18.75 -19.89 -10.93
CA ALA A 102 17.39 -20.11 -11.37
C ALA A 102 17.31 -20.35 -12.88
N LYS A 103 16.44 -21.28 -13.28
CA LYS A 103 16.15 -21.65 -14.68
C LYS A 103 14.74 -21.25 -15.04
N GLY A 104 14.44 -21.20 -16.34
CA GLY A 104 13.10 -20.87 -16.83
C GLY A 104 12.71 -19.40 -16.67
N ILE A 105 13.62 -18.53 -16.30
CA ILE A 105 13.40 -17.09 -16.23
C ILE A 105 13.66 -16.50 -17.62
N THR A 106 12.60 -16.03 -18.27
CA THR A 106 12.67 -15.49 -19.64
C THR A 106 12.58 -13.97 -19.70
N SER A 107 12.28 -13.31 -18.58
CA SER A 107 12.31 -11.86 -18.51
C SER A 107 12.69 -11.33 -17.14
N VAL A 108 13.34 -10.17 -17.15
CA VAL A 108 13.69 -9.41 -15.94
C VAL A 108 13.32 -7.95 -16.18
N LEU A 109 12.49 -7.39 -15.32
CA LEU A 109 12.28 -5.95 -15.20
C LEU A 109 13.05 -5.47 -13.96
N HIS A 110 14.00 -4.59 -14.18
CA HIS A 110 14.78 -3.99 -13.09
C HIS A 110 14.45 -2.50 -12.99
N GLU A 111 13.67 -2.13 -12.01
CA GLU A 111 13.47 -0.74 -11.61
C GLU A 111 14.73 -0.25 -10.90
N LYS A 112 15.36 0.80 -11.43
CA LYS A 112 16.57 1.39 -10.82
C LYS A 112 16.23 2.22 -9.59
N LYS A 113 15.04 2.77 -9.58
CA LYS A 113 14.43 3.44 -8.43
C LYS A 113 13.57 2.46 -7.64
N GLY A 114 13.25 2.83 -6.41
CA GLY A 114 12.57 1.91 -5.51
C GLY A 114 13.55 1.16 -4.62
N GLY A 115 13.06 0.16 -3.92
CA GLY A 115 13.84 -0.59 -2.95
C GLY A 115 13.00 -1.07 -1.79
N TYR A 116 13.51 -0.91 -0.57
CA TYR A 116 12.73 -1.25 0.62
C TYR A 116 12.93 -0.23 1.74
N ALA A 117 11.96 -0.15 2.62
CA ALA A 117 12.05 0.62 3.85
C ALA A 117 11.78 -0.28 5.06
N ASN A 118 12.47 -0.05 6.17
CA ASN A 118 12.06 -0.69 7.41
C ASN A 118 10.77 -0.01 7.87
N ASN A 119 9.66 -0.70 7.71
CA ASN A 119 8.31 -0.16 7.93
C ASN A 119 8.13 0.51 9.29
N THR A 120 8.49 -0.16 10.37
CA THR A 120 8.37 0.39 11.74
C THR A 120 9.24 1.64 11.91
N LYS A 121 10.52 1.57 11.53
CA LYS A 121 11.42 2.72 11.62
C LYS A 121 10.97 3.90 10.77
N SER A 122 10.43 3.64 9.58
CA SER A 122 9.88 4.67 8.68
C SER A 122 8.74 5.44 9.34
N ILE A 123 7.81 4.73 9.99
CA ILE A 123 6.66 5.37 10.66
C ILE A 123 7.14 6.18 11.87
N TYR A 124 8.09 5.66 12.65
CA TYR A 124 8.68 6.44 13.73
C TYR A 124 9.44 7.66 13.22
N GLY A 125 10.17 7.54 12.11
CA GLY A 125 10.83 8.67 11.46
C GLY A 125 9.86 9.75 11.01
N LEU A 126 8.75 9.34 10.38
CA LEU A 126 7.67 10.25 9.98
C LEU A 126 7.02 10.93 11.20
N ALA A 127 6.75 10.17 12.27
CA ALA A 127 6.22 10.72 13.50
C ALA A 127 7.17 11.79 14.10
N LYS A 128 8.47 11.49 14.16
CA LYS A 128 9.47 12.45 14.63
C LYS A 128 9.50 13.73 13.78
N LYS A 129 9.42 13.61 12.45
CA LYS A 129 9.31 14.79 11.56
C LYS A 129 8.04 15.59 11.84
N ALA A 130 6.92 14.94 12.05
CA ALA A 130 5.67 15.62 12.41
C ALA A 130 5.79 16.37 13.75
N GLU A 131 6.38 15.75 14.76
CA GLU A 131 6.62 16.38 16.06
C GLU A 131 7.55 17.59 15.97
N GLN A 132 8.60 17.52 15.13
CA GLN A 132 9.49 18.66 14.86
C GLN A 132 8.76 19.84 14.22
N LEU A 133 7.67 19.57 13.51
CA LEU A 133 6.78 20.58 12.93
C LEU A 133 5.65 21.03 13.88
N GLY A 134 5.71 20.64 15.17
CA GLY A 134 4.78 21.03 16.19
C GLY A 134 3.53 20.14 16.32
N VAL A 135 3.46 19.02 15.62
CA VAL A 135 2.38 18.05 15.79
C VAL A 135 2.56 17.31 17.11
N ARG A 136 1.51 17.26 17.92
CA ARG A 136 1.48 16.42 19.11
C ARG A 136 0.89 15.05 18.76
N ILE A 137 1.57 13.97 19.12
CA ILE A 137 1.12 12.59 18.93
C ILE A 137 0.86 11.99 20.31
N ILE A 138 -0.35 11.48 20.54
CA ILE A 138 -0.74 10.91 21.83
C ILE A 138 -1.24 9.47 21.61
N SER A 139 -0.51 8.52 22.15
CA SER A 139 -0.86 7.10 22.14
C SER A 139 -1.76 6.73 23.34
N GLY A 140 -2.46 5.60 23.25
CA GLY A 140 -3.39 5.13 24.28
C GLY A 140 -4.71 5.91 24.31
N VAL A 141 -5.03 6.63 23.23
CA VAL A 141 -6.26 7.42 23.08
C VAL A 141 -7.16 6.80 22.02
N GLU A 142 -8.23 6.20 22.48
CA GLU A 142 -9.22 5.54 21.61
C GLU A 142 -10.43 6.44 21.40
N VAL A 143 -10.81 6.65 20.15
CA VAL A 143 -12.05 7.35 19.78
C VAL A 143 -13.24 6.43 20.08
N LYS A 144 -14.23 6.97 20.77
CA LYS A 144 -15.48 6.28 21.12
C LYS A 144 -16.68 6.81 20.35
N GLU A 145 -16.68 8.11 20.05
CA GLU A 145 -17.79 8.77 19.35
C GLU A 145 -17.28 10.02 18.62
N ILE A 146 -17.92 10.36 17.52
CA ILE A 146 -17.72 11.61 16.81
C ILE A 146 -19.00 12.44 16.95
N GLN A 147 -18.87 13.66 17.45
CA GLN A 147 -19.98 14.57 17.60
C GLN A 147 -20.02 15.56 16.44
N SER A 148 -21.15 15.61 15.76
CA SER A 148 -21.43 16.56 14.69
C SER A 148 -22.63 17.44 15.05
N GLU A 149 -22.71 18.59 14.39
CA GLU A 149 -23.87 19.47 14.48
C GLU A 149 -24.97 18.96 13.56
N SER A 150 -26.16 18.73 14.10
CA SER A 150 -27.28 18.12 13.36
C SER A 150 -27.70 18.91 12.12
N ALA A 151 -27.63 20.25 12.18
CA ALA A 151 -28.06 21.12 11.07
C ALA A 151 -27.03 21.23 9.94
N SER A 152 -25.74 21.33 10.26
CA SER A 152 -24.65 21.57 9.31
C SER A 152 -23.84 20.33 8.96
N LYS A 153 -24.03 19.23 9.71
CA LYS A 153 -23.18 18.03 9.67
C LYS A 153 -21.70 18.31 9.90
N SER A 154 -21.36 19.47 10.45
CA SER A 154 -19.98 19.86 10.79
C SER A 154 -19.50 19.12 12.01
N ILE A 155 -18.26 18.68 12.03
CA ILE A 155 -17.64 18.04 13.20
C ILE A 155 -17.43 19.10 14.29
N LYS A 156 -17.81 18.75 15.52
CA LYS A 156 -17.59 19.57 16.73
C LYS A 156 -16.51 19.04 17.61
N SER A 157 -16.52 17.75 17.83
CA SER A 157 -15.61 17.12 18.79
C SER A 157 -15.53 15.61 18.58
N VAL A 158 -14.50 15.05 19.18
CA VAL A 158 -14.28 13.59 19.27
C VAL A 158 -14.28 13.22 20.73
N ILE A 159 -15.13 12.28 21.13
CA ILE A 159 -15.14 11.69 22.48
C ILE A 159 -14.17 10.53 22.49
N THR A 160 -13.27 10.51 23.47
CA THR A 160 -12.25 9.49 23.63
C THR A 160 -12.33 8.86 25.02
N ASN A 161 -11.61 7.75 25.21
CA ASN A 161 -11.43 7.14 26.55
C ASN A 161 -10.67 8.04 27.54
N LYS A 162 -10.14 9.19 27.12
CA LYS A 162 -9.39 10.16 27.93
C LYS A 162 -10.06 11.54 28.05
N GLY A 163 -11.24 11.69 27.47
CA GLY A 163 -11.99 12.93 27.46
C GLY A 163 -12.37 13.40 26.06
N THR A 164 -12.94 14.59 25.99
CA THR A 164 -13.45 15.17 24.73
C THR A 164 -12.43 16.13 24.12
N ILE A 165 -12.23 16.01 22.82
CA ILE A 165 -11.34 16.87 22.03
C ILE A 165 -12.19 17.65 21.02
N SER A 166 -12.24 18.98 21.15
CA SER A 166 -12.91 19.84 20.19
C SER A 166 -12.06 20.01 18.94
N CYS A 167 -12.69 19.91 17.76
CA CYS A 167 -12.02 20.10 16.48
C CYS A 167 -13.00 20.55 15.42
N ASN A 168 -12.51 21.35 14.44
CA ASN A 168 -13.28 21.78 13.28
C ASN A 168 -13.08 20.85 12.08
N HIS A 169 -12.00 20.09 12.06
CA HIS A 169 -11.67 19.14 11.02
C HIS A 169 -11.18 17.84 11.65
N LEU A 170 -11.62 16.73 11.11
CA LEU A 170 -11.20 15.39 11.51
C LEU A 170 -10.68 14.64 10.29
N ILE A 171 -9.45 14.14 10.39
CA ILE A 171 -8.88 13.22 9.39
C ILE A 171 -8.86 11.83 10.01
N VAL A 172 -9.54 10.89 9.37
CA VAL A 172 -9.59 9.49 9.80
C VAL A 172 -8.54 8.69 9.04
N GLY A 173 -7.43 8.37 9.72
CA GLY A 173 -6.36 7.51 9.21
C GLY A 173 -6.34 6.12 9.85
N ALA A 174 -7.51 5.55 10.14
CA ALA A 174 -7.66 4.35 10.96
C ALA A 174 -7.40 3.02 10.20
N GLY A 175 -6.90 3.08 8.94
CA GLY A 175 -6.65 1.87 8.15
C GLY A 175 -7.89 0.97 8.03
N PRO A 176 -7.81 -0.35 8.29
CA PRO A 176 -8.95 -1.26 8.19
C PRO A 176 -10.13 -0.92 9.10
N TRP A 177 -9.89 -0.19 10.19
CA TRP A 177 -10.94 0.23 11.13
C TRP A 177 -11.70 1.49 10.69
N VAL A 178 -11.47 2.02 9.50
CA VAL A 178 -12.23 3.14 8.94
C VAL A 178 -13.74 2.88 8.90
N ARG A 179 -14.15 1.63 8.79
CA ARG A 179 -15.56 1.20 8.84
C ARG A 179 -16.26 1.60 10.15
N ASP A 180 -15.57 1.51 11.29
CA ASP A 180 -16.13 1.88 12.58
C ASP A 180 -16.39 3.38 12.64
N PHE A 181 -15.44 4.19 12.14
CA PHE A 181 -15.60 5.64 12.03
C PHE A 181 -16.73 6.02 11.07
N TRP A 182 -16.87 5.29 9.96
CA TRP A 182 -17.98 5.48 9.03
C TRP A 182 -19.33 5.27 9.70
N SER A 183 -19.44 4.25 10.54
CA SER A 183 -20.64 3.94 11.32
C SER A 183 -20.90 4.99 12.41
N MET A 184 -19.87 5.54 13.06
CA MET A 184 -20.00 6.63 14.03
C MET A 184 -20.58 7.91 13.40
N LEU A 185 -20.38 8.12 12.11
CA LEU A 185 -20.86 9.27 11.35
C LEU A 185 -22.22 9.03 10.68
N ASP A 186 -22.82 7.85 10.87
CA ASP A 186 -24.08 7.42 10.22
C ASP A 186 -24.06 7.65 8.69
N LEU A 187 -22.95 7.34 8.06
CA LEU A 187 -22.77 7.48 6.61
C LEU A 187 -23.39 6.30 5.86
N PRO A 188 -23.77 6.49 4.57
CA PRO A 188 -24.39 5.43 3.78
C PRO A 188 -23.55 4.15 3.73
N LYS A 189 -24.19 2.99 3.94
CA LYS A 189 -23.54 1.67 3.89
C LYS A 189 -23.59 1.06 2.49
N ALA A 190 -24.44 1.57 1.62
CA ALA A 190 -24.58 1.14 0.25
C ALA A 190 -24.33 2.30 -0.72
N ILE A 191 -23.71 1.99 -1.83
CA ILE A 191 -23.34 2.96 -2.88
C ILE A 191 -23.75 2.43 -4.26
N THR A 192 -23.82 3.33 -5.23
CA THR A 192 -23.90 2.97 -6.64
C THR A 192 -22.48 2.86 -7.21
N VAL A 193 -22.16 1.73 -7.82
CA VAL A 193 -20.85 1.46 -8.44
C VAL A 193 -21.05 1.30 -9.94
N LYS A 194 -20.18 1.92 -10.75
CA LYS A 194 -20.04 1.60 -12.17
C LYS A 194 -18.95 0.56 -12.38
N ASP A 195 -19.26 -0.52 -13.09
CA ASP A 195 -18.27 -1.49 -13.49
C ASP A 195 -17.44 -1.01 -14.71
N LEU A 196 -16.47 -1.83 -15.12
CA LEU A 196 -15.58 -1.51 -16.24
C LEU A 196 -16.32 -1.42 -17.59
N SER A 197 -17.51 -2.01 -17.71
CA SER A 197 -18.38 -1.92 -18.89
C SER A 197 -19.29 -0.70 -18.87
N GLY A 198 -19.28 0.08 -17.79
CA GLY A 198 -20.07 1.28 -17.59
C GLY A 198 -21.50 1.01 -17.05
N VAL A 199 -21.81 -0.24 -16.71
CA VAL A 199 -23.10 -0.60 -16.10
C VAL A 199 -23.13 -0.16 -14.63
N SER A 200 -24.23 0.49 -14.23
CA SER A 200 -24.43 0.90 -12.83
C SER A 200 -25.07 -0.22 -12.03
N HIS A 201 -24.52 -0.47 -10.86
CA HIS A 201 -25.04 -1.40 -9.85
C HIS A 201 -25.40 -0.61 -8.61
N ASP A 202 -26.69 -0.56 -8.28
CA ASP A 202 -27.20 0.16 -7.11
C ASP A 202 -27.21 -0.72 -5.86
N ASN A 203 -27.16 -0.08 -4.68
CA ASN A 203 -27.22 -0.74 -3.37
C ASN A 203 -26.09 -1.77 -3.14
N VAL A 204 -24.92 -1.53 -3.73
CA VAL A 204 -23.74 -2.36 -3.46
C VAL A 204 -23.23 -2.05 -2.06
N ASP A 205 -23.04 -3.06 -1.23
CA ASP A 205 -22.43 -2.90 0.08
C ASP A 205 -21.02 -2.30 -0.08
N MET A 206 -20.83 -1.10 0.45
CA MET A 206 -19.57 -0.36 0.36
C MET A 206 -18.39 -1.12 0.99
N TRP A 207 -18.66 -1.96 1.98
CA TRP A 207 -17.65 -2.70 2.73
C TRP A 207 -17.43 -4.13 2.27
N ARG A 208 -18.08 -4.55 1.19
CA ARG A 208 -18.02 -5.92 0.67
C ARG A 208 -16.59 -6.44 0.49
N PHE A 209 -15.65 -5.57 0.12
CA PHE A 209 -14.24 -5.91 -0.11
C PHE A 209 -13.30 -5.43 1.00
N TRP A 210 -13.84 -4.87 2.07
CA TRP A 210 -13.11 -4.32 3.21
C TRP A 210 -13.44 -5.06 4.50
N GLN A 211 -13.99 -6.25 4.38
CA GLN A 211 -14.30 -7.06 5.54
C GLN A 211 -12.99 -7.57 6.13
N LEU A 212 -12.74 -7.21 7.41
CA LEU A 212 -11.67 -7.78 8.19
C LEU A 212 -12.16 -9.15 8.65
N GLU A 213 -11.58 -10.22 8.13
CA GLU A 213 -11.79 -11.55 8.67
C GLU A 213 -10.70 -11.84 9.69
N GLU A 214 -11.09 -11.91 10.96
CA GLU A 214 -10.22 -12.45 11.99
C GLU A 214 -10.30 -13.98 11.94
N GLY A 215 -9.17 -14.62 11.65
CA GLY A 215 -9.10 -16.07 11.62
C GLY A 215 -8.07 -16.61 10.62
N VAL A 216 -7.97 -17.89 10.55
CA VAL A 216 -7.14 -18.59 9.55
C VAL A 216 -7.91 -18.58 8.23
N LEU A 217 -7.33 -17.99 7.20
CA LEU A 217 -7.88 -18.05 5.86
C LEU A 217 -7.90 -19.54 5.41
N GLN A 218 -9.08 -20.12 5.35
CA GLN A 218 -9.25 -21.45 4.74
C GLN A 218 -9.34 -21.25 3.24
N VAL A 219 -8.23 -21.45 2.56
CA VAL A 219 -8.18 -21.43 1.10
C VAL A 219 -8.22 -22.87 0.62
N GLU A 220 -9.12 -23.15 -0.34
CA GLU A 220 -9.14 -24.43 -1.03
C GLU A 220 -7.75 -24.68 -1.66
N PRO A 221 -7.08 -25.80 -1.36
CA PRO A 221 -5.70 -26.06 -1.82
C PRO A 221 -5.55 -25.94 -3.34
N GLU A 222 -6.59 -26.28 -4.10
CA GLU A 222 -6.57 -26.20 -5.56
C GLU A 222 -6.49 -24.74 -6.08
N LEU A 223 -6.97 -23.76 -5.31
CA LEU A 223 -6.88 -22.35 -5.67
C LEU A 223 -5.48 -21.76 -5.43
N LEU A 224 -4.64 -22.48 -4.68
CA LEU A 224 -3.26 -22.07 -4.40
C LEU A 224 -2.26 -22.63 -5.41
N LYS A 225 -2.70 -23.51 -6.31
CA LYS A 225 -1.83 -24.11 -7.31
C LYS A 225 -1.64 -23.15 -8.50
N THR A 226 -0.43 -23.06 -8.99
CA THR A 226 -0.13 -22.46 -10.28
C THR A 226 -0.65 -23.32 -11.43
N ASN A 227 -0.64 -22.81 -12.67
CA ASN A 227 -1.13 -23.55 -13.85
C ASN A 227 -0.38 -24.86 -14.13
N ASP A 228 0.81 -25.03 -13.58
CA ASP A 228 1.63 -26.25 -13.64
C ASP A 228 1.40 -27.21 -12.45
N GLY A 229 0.49 -26.85 -11.54
CA GLY A 229 0.16 -27.65 -10.36
C GLY A 229 1.08 -27.47 -9.16
N GLU A 230 2.04 -26.55 -9.25
CA GLU A 230 2.95 -26.20 -8.15
C GLU A 230 2.32 -25.19 -7.19
N MET A 231 2.72 -25.25 -5.93
CA MET A 231 2.38 -24.19 -4.97
C MET A 231 3.24 -22.96 -5.26
N PRO A 232 2.67 -21.75 -5.33
CA PRO A 232 3.48 -20.53 -5.44
C PRO A 232 4.36 -20.37 -4.19
N PRO A 233 5.59 -19.87 -4.36
CA PRO A 233 6.54 -19.65 -3.26
C PRO A 233 6.06 -18.62 -2.26
#